data_cfeb535fb7f3dcb8ff8b4b09e5e09e7c
#
_entry.id   cfeb535fb7f3dcb8ff8b4b09e5e09e7c
#
_cell.length_a   1.000
_cell.length_b   1.000
_cell.length_c   1.000
_cell.angle_alpha   90.00
_cell.angle_beta   90.00
_cell.angle_gamma   90.00
#
_symmetry.space_group_name_H-M   'P 1'
#
loop_
_entity.id
_entity.type
_entity.pdbx_description
1 polymer ?
#
loop_
_entity_poly.entity_id
_entity_poly.type
_entity_poly.pdbx_seq_one_letter_code
_entity_poly.pdbx_strand_id
1 'polypeptide(L)'
;MDTLVVTRTAYRLTEKLHQEHTEAMDQLSKGHPYDMSTNIFDRLPQFFFNEAPNDGNKYIRILGRENSQRVYKYIRSDYVNQPKNLFQYKIFLPSANGNGVFGETLTAPVLGIPGIGSTETFISVGCFDSKAEATNLLKYIKSKFARAMLNVLKITQHLTPDVWKYV
;
A
#
# COMPACT_ATOMS: atom_id res chain seq x y z
N MET A 1 14.47 -13.13 -15.30
CA MET A 1 13.98 -11.79 -14.83
C MET A 1 13.19 -12.05 -13.58
N ASP A 2 13.66 -11.57 -12.46
CA ASP A 2 12.88 -11.63 -11.25
C ASP A 2 11.60 -10.83 -11.49
N THR A 3 10.47 -11.49 -11.29
CA THR A 3 9.15 -10.90 -11.51
C THR A 3 9.00 -9.66 -10.64
N LEU A 4 8.51 -8.58 -11.24
CA LEU A 4 8.19 -7.35 -10.54
C LEU A 4 7.32 -7.68 -9.30
N VAL A 5 7.83 -7.39 -8.10
CA VAL A 5 7.12 -7.70 -6.86
C VAL A 5 5.89 -6.82 -6.74
N VAL A 6 4.71 -7.44 -6.79
CA VAL A 6 3.42 -6.76 -6.61
C VAL A 6 2.73 -7.33 -5.39
N THR A 7 2.42 -6.48 -4.42
CA THR A 7 1.79 -6.92 -3.17
C THR A 7 0.64 -5.99 -2.77
N ARG A 8 -0.48 -6.57 -2.33
CA ARG A 8 -1.62 -5.82 -1.80
C ARG A 8 -1.61 -5.76 -0.27
N THR A 9 -1.35 -6.89 0.39
CA THR A 9 -1.40 -7.03 1.84
C THR A 9 -0.02 -7.20 2.44
N ALA A 10 0.97 -6.46 1.93
CA ALA A 10 2.36 -6.56 2.39
C ALA A 10 2.53 -6.03 3.82
N TYR A 11 1.77 -4.99 4.18
CA TYR A 11 1.89 -4.32 5.46
C TYR A 11 0.71 -4.75 6.34
N ARG A 12 1.00 -5.49 7.40
CA ARG A 12 -0.02 -6.05 8.30
C ARG A 12 0.29 -5.64 9.74
N LEU A 13 -0.74 -5.60 10.57
CA LEU A 13 -0.58 -5.41 12.01
C LEU A 13 0.16 -6.60 12.61
N THR A 14 0.92 -6.38 13.68
CA THR A 14 1.69 -7.41 14.35
C THR A 14 0.95 -8.00 15.54
N GLU A 15 1.38 -9.20 15.94
CA GLU A 15 0.97 -9.84 17.19
C GLU A 15 1.21 -8.95 18.40
N LYS A 16 2.29 -8.17 18.38
CA LYS A 16 2.63 -7.25 19.47
C LYS A 16 1.52 -6.22 19.71
N LEU A 17 0.97 -5.61 18.65
CA LEU A 17 -0.15 -4.69 18.80
C LEU A 17 -1.33 -5.38 19.49
N HIS A 18 -1.65 -6.61 19.07
CA HIS A 18 -2.77 -7.35 19.64
C HIS A 18 -2.56 -7.74 21.11
N GLN A 19 -1.32 -8.07 21.49
CA GLN A 19 -0.98 -8.42 22.88
C GLN A 19 -0.99 -7.21 23.80
N GLU A 20 -0.49 -6.06 23.34
CA GLU A 20 -0.47 -4.82 24.12
C GLU A 20 -1.84 -4.14 24.19
N HIS A 21 -2.72 -4.39 23.19
CA HIS A 21 -4.02 -3.71 23.00
C HIS A 21 -5.11 -4.70 22.57
N THR A 22 -5.48 -5.60 23.46
CA THR A 22 -6.49 -6.63 23.19
C THR A 22 -7.85 -6.06 22.80
N GLU A 23 -8.20 -4.87 23.29
CA GLU A 23 -9.40 -4.13 22.94
C GLU A 23 -9.46 -3.71 21.47
N ALA A 24 -8.32 -3.61 20.80
CA ALA A 24 -8.26 -3.31 19.38
C ALA A 24 -8.83 -4.44 18.50
N MET A 25 -8.77 -5.68 19.00
CA MET A 25 -9.25 -6.85 18.27
C MET A 25 -10.75 -6.77 17.93
N ASP A 26 -11.55 -6.23 18.84
CA ASP A 26 -13.00 -6.11 18.65
C ASP A 26 -13.37 -5.11 17.54
N GLN A 27 -12.46 -4.21 17.20
CA GLN A 27 -12.64 -3.19 16.16
C GLN A 27 -12.18 -3.66 14.78
N LEU A 28 -11.49 -4.80 14.70
CA LEU A 28 -10.97 -5.36 13.47
C LEU A 28 -11.98 -6.30 12.81
N SER A 29 -11.77 -6.60 11.53
CA SER A 29 -12.64 -7.51 10.79
C SER A 29 -12.45 -8.95 11.28
N LYS A 30 -13.53 -9.63 11.64
CA LYS A 30 -13.50 -11.06 11.95
C LYS A 30 -12.95 -11.83 10.74
N GLY A 31 -11.96 -12.68 10.96
CA GLY A 31 -11.28 -13.43 9.90
C GLY A 31 -10.07 -12.70 9.26
N HIS A 32 -9.90 -11.39 9.49
CA HIS A 32 -8.78 -10.59 8.99
C HIS A 32 -8.17 -9.68 10.06
N PRO A 33 -7.81 -10.21 11.25
CA PRO A 33 -7.43 -9.40 12.41
C PRO A 33 -6.07 -8.69 12.27
N TYR A 34 -5.28 -9.06 11.27
CA TYR A 34 -3.97 -8.46 11.01
C TYR A 34 -3.97 -7.55 9.80
N ASP A 35 -5.06 -7.49 9.03
CA ASP A 35 -5.06 -6.76 7.77
C ASP A 35 -5.19 -5.24 8.02
N MET A 36 -4.35 -4.48 7.34
CA MET A 36 -4.42 -3.04 7.34
C MET A 36 -5.50 -2.59 6.36
N SER A 37 -6.76 -2.76 6.78
CA SER A 37 -7.95 -2.54 5.98
C SER A 37 -8.07 -1.09 5.48
N THR A 38 -8.91 -0.88 4.47
CA THR A 38 -9.12 0.44 3.85
C THR A 38 -9.56 1.52 4.87
N ASN A 39 -10.33 1.14 5.88
CA ASN A 39 -10.86 2.03 6.92
C ASN A 39 -10.14 1.89 8.27
N ILE A 40 -8.90 1.40 8.26
CA ILE A 40 -8.15 1.16 9.50
C ILE A 40 -7.93 2.43 10.33
N PHE A 41 -7.82 3.58 9.68
CA PHE A 41 -7.64 4.87 10.37
C PHE A 41 -8.86 5.28 11.18
N ASP A 42 -10.06 4.90 10.71
CA ASP A 42 -11.31 5.15 11.42
C ASP A 42 -11.56 4.12 12.53
N ARG A 43 -11.11 2.88 12.29
CA ARG A 43 -11.30 1.78 13.25
C ARG A 43 -10.36 1.86 14.45
N LEU A 44 -9.12 2.24 14.22
CA LEU A 44 -8.07 2.27 15.23
C LEU A 44 -7.39 3.66 15.32
N PRO A 45 -8.15 4.76 15.46
CA PRO A 45 -7.61 6.12 15.41
C PRO A 45 -6.53 6.37 16.47
N GLN A 46 -6.58 5.67 17.58
CA GLN A 46 -5.61 5.80 18.69
C GLN A 46 -4.20 5.35 18.34
N PHE A 47 -3.99 4.61 17.23
CA PHE A 47 -2.67 4.14 16.79
C PHE A 47 -2.13 4.88 15.57
N PHE A 48 -2.96 5.73 14.92
CA PHE A 48 -2.61 6.43 13.70
C PHE A 48 -2.58 7.94 13.90
N PHE A 49 -1.41 8.53 13.84
CA PHE A 49 -1.16 9.94 14.15
C PHE A 49 -0.88 10.76 12.90
N ASN A 50 -1.24 12.04 12.89
CA ASN A 50 -0.91 12.95 11.80
C ASN A 50 0.58 13.32 11.81
N GLU A 51 1.20 13.33 13.00
CA GLU A 51 2.62 13.56 13.21
C GLU A 51 3.18 12.47 14.12
N ALA A 52 4.46 12.14 13.94
CA ALA A 52 5.10 11.15 14.81
C ALA A 52 5.19 11.67 16.25
N PRO A 53 4.62 10.97 17.23
CA PRO A 53 4.78 11.33 18.64
C PRO A 53 6.25 11.35 19.06
N ASN A 54 6.61 12.28 19.94
CA ASN A 54 7.95 12.36 20.52
C ASN A 54 8.00 11.61 21.86
N ASP A 55 7.85 10.30 21.81
CA ASP A 55 7.76 9.41 22.98
C ASP A 55 8.89 8.38 23.05
N GLY A 56 9.93 8.56 22.23
CA GLY A 56 11.08 7.66 22.14
C GLY A 56 10.85 6.41 21.27
N ASN A 57 9.65 6.18 20.75
CA ASN A 57 9.38 5.08 19.84
C ASN A 57 9.75 5.43 18.39
N LYS A 58 9.94 4.41 17.56
CA LYS A 58 10.13 4.56 16.13
C LYS A 58 8.79 4.49 15.41
N TYR A 59 8.59 5.37 14.44
CA TYR A 59 7.37 5.46 13.66
C TYR A 59 7.65 5.27 12.17
N ILE A 60 6.71 4.65 11.48
CA ILE A 60 6.66 4.58 10.02
C ILE A 60 5.39 5.27 9.53
N ARG A 61 5.36 5.62 8.25
CA ARG A 61 4.17 6.21 7.64
C ARG A 61 3.36 5.17 6.88
N ILE A 62 2.06 5.28 6.94
CA ILE A 62 1.13 4.43 6.18
C ILE A 62 0.30 5.34 5.26
N LEU A 63 0.37 5.05 3.97
CA LEU A 63 -0.51 5.66 2.96
C LEU A 63 -1.87 4.98 3.02
N GLY A 64 -2.91 5.73 3.25
CA GLY A 64 -4.28 5.26 3.28
C GLY A 64 -5.25 6.29 2.69
N ARG A 65 -6.52 6.13 3.01
CA ARG A 65 -7.58 7.09 2.66
C ARG A 65 -8.36 7.49 3.89
N GLU A 66 -8.65 8.77 3.98
CA GLU A 66 -9.54 9.37 4.96
C GLU A 66 -10.40 10.41 4.24
N ASN A 67 -11.71 10.39 4.43
CA ASN A 67 -12.65 11.28 3.73
C ASN A 67 -12.44 11.31 2.21
N SER A 68 -12.23 10.14 1.61
CA SER A 68 -11.95 9.97 0.17
C SER A 68 -10.64 10.61 -0.32
N GLN A 69 -9.84 11.21 0.55
CA GLN A 69 -8.53 11.77 0.23
C GLN A 69 -7.39 10.81 0.58
N ARG A 70 -6.29 10.89 -0.13
CA ARG A 70 -5.06 10.18 0.23
C ARG A 70 -4.38 10.91 1.38
N VAL A 71 -4.11 10.19 2.45
CA VAL A 71 -3.42 10.72 3.62
C VAL A 71 -2.29 9.79 4.05
N TYR A 72 -1.34 10.36 4.79
CA TYR A 72 -0.29 9.60 5.46
C TYR A 72 -0.49 9.73 6.96
N LYS A 73 -0.55 8.59 7.65
CA LYS A 73 -0.57 8.55 9.11
C LYS A 73 0.66 7.84 9.64
N TYR A 74 1.11 8.24 10.81
CA TYR A 74 2.22 7.60 11.52
C TYR A 74 1.68 6.52 12.45
N ILE A 75 2.35 5.38 12.48
CA ILE A 75 2.11 4.28 13.41
C ILE A 75 3.45 3.79 13.96
N ARG A 76 3.48 3.28 15.20
CA ARG A 76 4.68 2.65 15.74
C ARG A 76 5.18 1.55 14.80
N SER A 77 6.47 1.55 14.53
CA SER A 77 7.08 0.64 13.56
C SER A 77 6.99 -0.83 13.98
N ASP A 78 6.93 -1.11 15.27
CA ASP A 78 6.81 -2.45 15.84
C ASP A 78 5.37 -3.00 15.87
N TYR A 79 4.38 -2.16 15.53
CA TYR A 79 2.99 -2.56 15.33
C TYR A 79 2.67 -2.97 13.89
N VAL A 80 3.65 -2.83 12.98
CA VAL A 80 3.50 -3.22 11.58
C VAL A 80 4.61 -4.19 11.22
N ASN A 81 4.28 -5.28 10.53
CA ASN A 81 5.29 -6.17 9.98
C ASN A 81 6.15 -5.40 8.96
N GLN A 82 7.41 -5.80 8.86
CA GLN A 82 8.41 -5.06 8.10
C GLN A 82 8.90 -5.89 6.90
N PRO A 83 8.08 -6.01 5.83
CA PRO A 83 8.53 -6.68 4.63
C PRO A 83 9.67 -5.88 3.99
N LYS A 84 10.52 -6.55 3.22
CA LYS A 84 11.72 -5.96 2.60
C LYS A 84 11.42 -4.64 1.89
N ASN A 85 10.32 -4.56 1.15
CA ASN A 85 9.95 -3.37 0.40
C ASN A 85 9.53 -2.16 1.27
N LEU A 86 9.30 -2.34 2.58
CA LEU A 86 9.05 -1.20 3.48
C LEU A 86 10.24 -0.23 3.48
N PHE A 87 11.46 -0.74 3.43
CA PHE A 87 12.69 0.06 3.47
C PHE A 87 13.31 0.32 2.10
N GLN A 88 12.56 0.05 1.03
CA GLN A 88 13.00 0.27 -0.35
C GLN A 88 12.06 1.24 -1.07
N TYR A 89 12.49 1.69 -2.26
CA TYR A 89 11.65 2.48 -3.15
C TYR A 89 10.68 1.58 -3.90
N LYS A 90 9.45 2.02 -4.08
CA LYS A 90 8.35 1.31 -4.74
C LYS A 90 7.35 2.31 -5.30
N ILE A 91 6.37 1.80 -6.04
CA ILE A 91 5.25 2.59 -6.53
C ILE A 91 3.97 2.10 -5.87
N PHE A 92 3.17 3.01 -5.35
CA PHE A 92 1.82 2.72 -4.88
C PHE A 92 0.79 3.05 -5.95
N LEU A 93 -0.11 2.10 -6.19
CA LEU A 93 -1.27 2.24 -7.06
C LEU A 93 -2.53 1.86 -6.27
N PRO A 94 -3.69 2.48 -6.52
CA PRO A 94 -4.94 1.96 -5.97
C PRO A 94 -5.13 0.49 -6.36
N SER A 95 -5.57 -0.34 -5.42
CA SER A 95 -5.86 -1.76 -5.67
C SER A 95 -7.02 -1.96 -6.64
N ALA A 96 -7.95 -1.01 -6.65
CA ALA A 96 -9.02 -0.91 -7.63
C ALA A 96 -8.87 0.39 -8.42
N ASN A 97 -8.98 0.32 -9.74
CA ASN A 97 -8.82 1.47 -10.62
C ASN A 97 -9.86 1.42 -11.75
N GLY A 98 -10.60 2.52 -11.87
CA GLY A 98 -11.58 2.71 -12.92
C GLY A 98 -12.79 1.79 -12.85
N ASN A 99 -13.52 1.72 -13.94
CA ASN A 99 -14.74 0.91 -14.10
C ASN A 99 -14.56 -0.26 -15.08
N GLY A 100 -13.33 -0.50 -15.55
CA GLY A 100 -13.02 -1.58 -16.50
C GLY A 100 -13.19 -1.21 -17.97
N VAL A 101 -13.43 0.05 -18.28
CA VAL A 101 -13.53 0.51 -19.68
C VAL A 101 -12.13 0.58 -20.30
N PHE A 102 -11.98 0.04 -21.51
CA PHE A 102 -10.72 0.09 -22.24
C PHE A 102 -10.29 1.54 -22.51
N GLY A 103 -9.02 1.85 -22.24
CA GLY A 103 -8.45 3.18 -22.43
C GLY A 103 -8.59 4.13 -21.23
N GLU A 104 -9.24 3.72 -20.15
CA GLU A 104 -9.29 4.53 -18.92
C GLU A 104 -7.91 4.85 -18.37
N THR A 105 -7.77 6.01 -17.75
CA THR A 105 -6.52 6.43 -17.13
C THR A 105 -6.33 5.78 -15.76
N LEU A 106 -5.10 5.34 -15.46
CA LEU A 106 -4.76 4.92 -14.10
C LEU A 106 -4.85 6.12 -13.16
N THR A 107 -5.49 5.94 -12.02
CA THR A 107 -5.43 6.91 -10.93
C THR A 107 -3.95 7.12 -10.55
N ALA A 108 -3.55 8.39 -10.42
CA ALA A 108 -2.15 8.77 -10.33
C ALA A 108 -1.31 7.88 -9.37
N PRO A 109 -0.30 7.18 -9.90
CA PRO A 109 0.64 6.42 -9.08
C PRO A 109 1.45 7.33 -8.16
N VAL A 110 1.84 6.81 -6.99
CA VAL A 110 2.63 7.54 -5.99
C VAL A 110 3.98 6.84 -5.79
N LEU A 111 5.06 7.62 -5.82
CA LEU A 111 6.38 7.11 -5.44
C LEU A 111 6.43 6.89 -3.91
N GLY A 112 6.60 5.64 -3.50
CA GLY A 112 6.85 5.26 -2.12
C GLY A 112 8.34 5.27 -1.82
N ILE A 113 8.74 6.07 -0.84
CA ILE A 113 10.12 6.10 -0.33
C ILE A 113 10.29 5.12 0.84
N PRO A 114 11.53 4.80 1.26
CA PRO A 114 11.79 4.00 2.46
C PRO A 114 11.03 4.51 3.69
N GLY A 115 10.50 3.56 4.51
CA GLY A 115 9.72 3.88 5.70
C GLY A 115 8.25 4.21 5.45
N ILE A 116 7.75 4.01 4.22
CA ILE A 116 6.32 4.17 3.89
C ILE A 116 5.71 2.83 3.50
N GLY A 117 4.68 2.41 4.22
CA GLY A 117 3.77 1.33 3.88
C GLY A 117 2.43 1.84 3.34
N SER A 118 1.47 0.94 3.13
CA SER A 118 0.11 1.32 2.72
C SER A 118 -0.94 0.40 3.32
N THR A 119 -2.16 0.91 3.39
CA THR A 119 -3.36 0.07 3.60
C THR A 119 -3.64 -0.78 2.37
N GLU A 120 -4.54 -1.75 2.48
CA GLU A 120 -4.98 -2.60 1.36
C GLU A 120 -5.70 -1.84 0.23
N THR A 121 -6.00 -0.54 0.45
CA THR A 121 -6.49 0.36 -0.60
C THR A 121 -5.50 0.47 -1.76
N PHE A 122 -4.22 0.23 -1.48
CA PHE A 122 -3.14 0.32 -2.46
C PHE A 122 -2.43 -1.00 -2.64
N ILE A 123 -1.95 -1.24 -3.86
CA ILE A 123 -0.92 -2.23 -4.14
C ILE A 123 0.44 -1.56 -4.15
N SER A 124 1.45 -2.28 -3.72
CA SER A 124 2.86 -1.89 -3.81
C SER A 124 3.51 -2.62 -4.97
N VAL A 125 4.13 -1.89 -5.88
CA VAL A 125 4.77 -2.42 -7.08
C VAL A 125 6.26 -2.09 -7.05
N GLY A 126 7.09 -3.12 -7.18
CA GLY A 126 8.54 -3.01 -7.15
C GLY A 126 9.16 -3.01 -5.75
N CYS A 127 10.49 -3.16 -5.73
CA CYS A 127 11.31 -3.24 -4.54
C CYS A 127 12.72 -2.81 -4.94
N PHE A 128 12.99 -1.49 -4.99
CA PHE A 128 14.19 -0.91 -5.59
C PHE A 128 15.08 -0.29 -4.53
N ASP A 129 16.39 -0.42 -4.74
CA ASP A 129 17.39 0.19 -3.87
C ASP A 129 17.57 1.69 -4.14
N SER A 130 17.21 2.14 -5.35
CA SER A 130 17.35 3.54 -5.73
C SER A 130 16.03 4.21 -6.12
N LYS A 131 15.94 5.52 -5.83
CA LYS A 131 14.85 6.36 -6.29
C LYS A 131 14.76 6.44 -7.81
N ALA A 132 15.91 6.37 -8.50
CA ALA A 132 15.99 6.45 -9.95
C ALA A 132 15.27 5.26 -10.62
N GLU A 133 15.51 4.03 -10.14
CA GLU A 133 14.85 2.82 -10.64
C GLU A 133 13.33 2.88 -10.43
N ALA A 134 12.90 3.24 -9.22
CA ALA A 134 11.47 3.42 -8.94
C ALA A 134 10.82 4.51 -9.81
N THR A 135 11.57 5.60 -10.08
CA THR A 135 11.10 6.66 -10.98
C THR A 135 10.97 6.18 -12.42
N ASN A 136 11.88 5.33 -12.88
CA ASN A 136 11.79 4.73 -14.22
C ASN A 136 10.57 3.82 -14.34
N LEU A 137 10.31 2.98 -13.33
CA LEU A 137 9.07 2.20 -13.27
C LEU A 137 7.83 3.12 -13.28
N LEU A 138 7.84 4.21 -12.51
CA LEU A 138 6.74 5.17 -12.49
C LEU A 138 6.46 5.77 -13.87
N LYS A 139 7.52 6.13 -14.62
CA LYS A 139 7.39 6.61 -16.01
C LYS A 139 6.80 5.54 -16.92
N TYR A 140 7.28 4.30 -16.78
CA TYR A 140 6.79 3.17 -17.55
C TYR A 140 5.29 2.92 -17.29
N ILE A 141 4.86 2.84 -16.06
CA ILE A 141 3.45 2.64 -15.68
C ILE A 141 2.55 3.74 -16.27
N LYS A 142 3.04 4.97 -16.34
CA LYS A 142 2.32 6.10 -16.94
C LYS A 142 2.30 6.10 -18.48
N SER A 143 3.08 5.27 -19.11
CA SER A 143 3.14 5.21 -20.59
C SER A 143 1.83 4.70 -21.19
N LYS A 144 1.57 5.07 -22.43
CA LYS A 144 0.41 4.56 -23.18
C LYS A 144 0.50 3.04 -23.36
N PHE A 145 1.72 2.50 -23.55
CA PHE A 145 1.95 1.08 -23.74
C PHE A 145 1.56 0.28 -22.50
N ALA A 146 2.12 0.61 -21.31
CA ALA A 146 1.79 -0.09 -20.08
C ALA A 146 0.30 -0.02 -19.75
N ARG A 147 -0.34 1.13 -19.98
CA ARG A 147 -1.80 1.27 -19.80
C ARG A 147 -2.61 0.40 -20.76
N ALA A 148 -2.19 0.31 -22.03
CA ALA A 148 -2.84 -0.57 -22.99
C ALA A 148 -2.72 -2.03 -22.57
N MET A 149 -1.53 -2.48 -22.16
CA MET A 149 -1.30 -3.85 -21.66
C MET A 149 -2.15 -4.15 -20.42
N LEU A 150 -2.16 -3.26 -19.45
CA LEU A 150 -3.00 -3.41 -18.24
C LEU A 150 -4.48 -3.52 -18.60
N ASN A 151 -4.98 -2.72 -19.55
CA ASN A 151 -6.39 -2.76 -19.95
C ASN A 151 -6.77 -4.05 -20.70
N VAL A 152 -5.86 -4.61 -21.51
CA VAL A 152 -6.09 -5.90 -22.19
C VAL A 152 -6.15 -7.06 -21.19
N LEU A 153 -5.27 -7.03 -20.19
CA LEU A 153 -5.13 -8.12 -19.20
C LEU A 153 -6.12 -8.02 -18.04
N LYS A 154 -6.70 -6.85 -17.84
CA LYS A 154 -7.57 -6.56 -16.72
C LYS A 154 -9.00 -7.01 -17.01
N ILE A 155 -9.45 -8.06 -16.33
CA ILE A 155 -10.83 -8.59 -16.46
C ILE A 155 -11.80 -7.81 -15.55
N THR A 156 -11.29 -7.24 -14.44
CA THR A 156 -12.08 -6.47 -13.47
C THR A 156 -11.39 -5.14 -13.15
N GLN A 157 -11.99 -4.31 -12.30
CA GLN A 157 -11.35 -3.08 -11.82
C GLN A 157 -10.10 -3.33 -10.92
N HIS A 158 -9.83 -4.57 -10.51
CA HIS A 158 -8.71 -4.89 -9.63
C HIS A 158 -7.40 -5.08 -10.39
N LEU A 159 -6.33 -4.46 -9.87
CA LEU A 159 -4.97 -4.62 -10.34
C LEU A 159 -4.29 -5.75 -9.54
N THR A 160 -4.57 -7.00 -9.91
CA THR A 160 -4.02 -8.18 -9.24
C THR A 160 -2.56 -8.43 -9.66
N PRO A 161 -1.76 -9.18 -8.87
CA PRO A 161 -0.40 -9.58 -9.25
C PRO A 161 -0.34 -10.28 -10.61
N ASP A 162 -1.36 -11.07 -10.97
CA ASP A 162 -1.39 -11.79 -12.25
C ASP A 162 -1.48 -10.86 -13.46
N VAL A 163 -2.16 -9.73 -13.33
CA VAL A 163 -2.21 -8.72 -14.41
C VAL A 163 -0.83 -8.13 -14.68
N TRP A 164 0.02 -8.02 -13.65
CA TRP A 164 1.35 -7.43 -13.76
C TRP A 164 2.42 -8.36 -14.31
N LYS A 165 2.15 -9.67 -14.44
CA LYS A 165 3.13 -10.63 -15.00
C LYS A 165 3.50 -10.34 -16.45
N TYR A 166 2.64 -9.66 -17.17
CA TYR A 166 2.76 -9.45 -18.62
C TYR A 166 2.86 -7.97 -19.01
N VAL A 167 3.04 -7.08 -18.05
CA VAL A 167 3.11 -5.63 -18.25
C VAL A 167 4.54 -5.09 -18.13
#